data_5b9b299a39e8daaad26b71fb112454fb
#
_entry.id   5b9b299a39e8daaad26b71fb112454fb
#
_cell.length_a   1.000
_cell.length_b   1.000
_cell.length_c   1.000
_cell.angle_alpha   90.00
_cell.angle_beta   90.00
_cell.angle_gamma   90.00
#
_symmetry.space_group_name_H-M   'P 1'
#
loop_
_entity.id
_entity.type
_entity.pdbx_description
1 polymer ?
#
loop_
_entity_poly.entity_id
_entity_poly.type
_entity_poly.pdbx_seq_one_letter_code
_entity_poly.pdbx_strand_id
1 'polypeptide(L)'
;MLIVVARYVVSEGHDATVARLLRKNAQASRAEPGCLEFSVYQEIDDPRAFLLYERYTSEDAFQAHRRTPHFEDIIEQQVVPLLDERAWTRVEPLPT
;
A
#
# COMPACT_ATOMS: atom_id res chain seq x y z
N MET A 1 16.90 1.52 -6.13
CA MET A 1 15.81 1.31 -5.15
C MET A 1 14.65 2.21 -5.50
N LEU A 2 13.45 1.66 -5.49
CA LEU A 2 12.21 2.41 -5.74
C LEU A 2 11.42 2.51 -4.44
N ILE A 3 10.94 3.71 -4.13
CA ILE A 3 10.04 3.94 -3.00
C ILE A 3 8.68 4.36 -3.56
N VAL A 4 7.63 3.77 -3.02
CA VAL A 4 6.24 4.12 -3.34
C VAL A 4 5.56 4.60 -2.07
N VAL A 5 4.94 5.77 -2.15
CA VAL A 5 4.14 6.32 -1.06
C VAL A 5 2.71 6.45 -1.57
N ALA A 6 1.79 5.72 -0.94
CA ALA A 6 0.38 5.74 -1.32
C ALA A 6 -0.46 6.33 -0.19
N ARG A 7 -1.51 7.06 -0.56
CA ARG A 7 -2.49 7.57 0.38
C ARG A 7 -3.87 7.14 -0.06
N TYR A 8 -4.59 6.47 0.85
CA TYR A 8 -5.95 6.00 0.63
C TYR A 8 -6.88 6.70 1.61
N VAL A 9 -7.95 7.30 1.10
CA VAL A 9 -9.03 7.82 1.95
C VAL A 9 -10.22 6.89 1.80
N VAL A 10 -10.64 6.30 2.91
CA VAL A 10 -11.68 5.27 2.94
C VAL A 10 -13.04 5.91 3.11
N SER A 11 -14.05 5.36 2.46
CA SER A 11 -15.44 5.79 2.64
C SER A 11 -15.88 5.59 4.10
N GLU A 12 -16.77 6.47 4.56
CA GLU A 12 -17.22 6.47 5.95
C GLU A 12 -17.76 5.09 6.38
N GLY A 13 -17.35 4.64 7.56
CA GLY A 13 -17.80 3.38 8.14
C GLY A 13 -16.97 2.17 7.73
N HIS A 14 -15.95 2.32 6.87
CA HIS A 14 -15.16 1.19 6.35
C HIS A 14 -13.70 1.19 6.80
N ASP A 15 -13.31 2.11 7.68
CA ASP A 15 -11.91 2.25 8.09
C ASP A 15 -11.38 1.01 8.81
N ALA A 16 -12.15 0.39 9.69
CA ALA A 16 -11.71 -0.83 10.40
C ALA A 16 -11.52 -2.00 9.44
N THR A 17 -12.42 -2.17 8.47
CA THR A 17 -12.30 -3.22 7.45
C THR A 17 -11.06 -3.02 6.59
N VAL A 18 -10.83 -1.80 6.12
CA VAL A 18 -9.67 -1.50 5.28
C VAL A 18 -8.37 -1.65 6.10
N ALA A 19 -8.35 -1.20 7.36
CA ALA A 19 -7.17 -1.40 8.21
C ALA A 19 -6.78 -2.88 8.30
N ARG A 20 -7.75 -3.76 8.50
CA ARG A 20 -7.52 -5.21 8.55
C ARG A 20 -6.97 -5.75 7.23
N LEU A 21 -7.56 -5.33 6.11
CA LEU A 21 -7.14 -5.76 4.78
C LEU A 21 -5.72 -5.25 4.45
N LEU A 22 -5.41 -4.02 4.81
CA LEU A 22 -4.08 -3.45 4.57
C LEU A 22 -3.01 -4.17 5.40
N ARG A 23 -3.29 -4.54 6.65
CA ARG A 23 -2.37 -5.35 7.46
C ARG A 23 -2.10 -6.70 6.81
N LYS A 24 -3.14 -7.35 6.31
CA LYS A 24 -3.00 -8.64 5.63
C LYS A 24 -2.15 -8.52 4.36
N ASN A 25 -2.41 -7.49 3.56
CA ASN A 25 -1.64 -7.24 2.35
C ASN A 25 -0.17 -6.91 2.68
N ALA A 26 0.09 -6.14 3.73
CA ALA A 26 1.44 -5.80 4.15
C ALA A 26 2.24 -7.06 4.51
N GLN A 27 1.65 -8.00 5.25
CA GLN A 27 2.30 -9.25 5.61
C GLN A 27 2.67 -10.07 4.38
N ALA A 28 1.74 -10.20 3.42
CA ALA A 28 1.99 -10.92 2.18
C ALA A 28 3.05 -10.22 1.32
N SER A 29 3.01 -8.90 1.26
CA SER A 29 3.96 -8.11 0.46
C SER A 29 5.39 -8.20 1.00
N ARG A 30 5.56 -8.23 2.32
CA ARG A 30 6.88 -8.37 2.95
C ARG A 30 7.56 -9.69 2.61
N ALA A 31 6.80 -10.71 2.24
CA ALA A 31 7.34 -12.01 1.82
C ALA A 31 7.83 -12.01 0.37
N GLU A 32 7.55 -10.99 -0.42
CA GLU A 32 8.00 -10.89 -1.80
C GLU A 32 9.52 -10.67 -1.85
N PRO A 33 10.26 -11.38 -2.73
CA PRO A 33 11.72 -11.30 -2.75
C PRO A 33 12.28 -9.89 -2.99
N GLY A 34 11.59 -9.07 -3.75
CA GLY A 34 12.03 -7.72 -4.08
C GLY A 34 11.48 -6.63 -3.18
N CYS A 35 10.67 -6.97 -2.17
CA CYS A 35 10.10 -5.99 -1.24
C CYS A 35 11.02 -5.81 -0.05
N LEU A 36 11.57 -4.61 0.11
CA LEU A 36 12.48 -4.28 1.21
C LEU A 36 11.73 -3.81 2.45
N GLU A 37 10.60 -3.15 2.24
CA GLU A 37 9.76 -2.64 3.33
C GLU A 37 8.33 -2.47 2.84
N PHE A 38 7.37 -2.77 3.70
CA PHE A 38 5.96 -2.47 3.45
C PHE A 38 5.33 -2.09 4.79
N SER A 39 5.08 -0.80 4.98
CA SER A 39 4.56 -0.26 6.25
C SER A 39 3.27 0.50 6.00
N VAL A 40 2.30 0.30 6.87
CA VAL A 40 0.99 0.95 6.76
C VAL A 40 0.76 1.81 7.99
N TYR A 41 0.32 3.04 7.76
CA TYR A 41 0.04 4.02 8.81
C TYR A 41 -1.38 4.53 8.67
N GLN A 42 -2.01 4.83 9.79
CA GLN A 42 -3.30 5.53 9.83
C GLN A 42 -3.05 6.95 10.30
N GLU A 43 -3.63 7.95 9.64
CA GLU A 43 -3.45 9.34 10.04
C GLU A 43 -4.13 9.58 11.39
N ILE A 44 -3.47 10.38 12.24
CA ILE A 44 -3.98 10.68 13.58
C ILE A 44 -5.23 11.57 13.50
N ASP A 45 -5.20 12.55 12.60
CA ASP A 45 -6.26 13.56 12.51
C ASP A 45 -7.41 13.15 11.58
N ASP A 46 -7.21 12.09 10.77
CA ASP A 46 -8.24 11.56 9.88
C ASP A 46 -8.16 10.02 9.86
N PRO A 47 -8.92 9.34 10.72
CA PRO A 47 -8.85 7.86 10.80
C PRO A 47 -9.28 7.13 9.54
N ARG A 48 -9.91 7.80 8.57
CA ARG A 48 -10.22 7.22 7.27
C ARG A 48 -9.05 7.30 6.29
N ALA A 49 -7.98 8.00 6.63
CA ALA A 49 -6.81 8.15 5.76
C ALA A 49 -5.69 7.22 6.21
N PHE A 50 -5.18 6.44 5.25
CA PHE A 50 -4.06 5.52 5.44
C PHE A 50 -2.92 5.91 4.53
N LEU A 51 -1.69 5.75 5.04
CA LEU A 51 -0.48 5.97 4.28
C LEU A 51 0.26 4.64 4.18
N LEU A 52 0.66 4.26 2.96
CA LEU A 52 1.46 3.08 2.70
C LEU A 52 2.85 3.53 2.26
N TYR A 53 3.86 3.03 2.94
CA TYR A 53 5.26 3.28 2.61
C TYR A 53 5.90 1.97 2.17
N GLU A 54 6.36 1.92 0.92
CA GLU A 54 6.81 0.69 0.29
C GLU A 54 8.18 0.92 -0.35
N ARG A 55 9.12 -0.01 -0.12
CA ARG A 55 10.43 0.02 -0.76
C ARG A 55 10.69 -1.27 -1.50
N TYR A 56 11.17 -1.14 -2.74
CA TYR A 56 11.47 -2.27 -3.61
C TYR A 56 12.91 -2.18 -4.11
N THR A 57 13.51 -3.33 -4.41
CA THR A 57 14.88 -3.38 -4.94
C THR A 57 14.99 -2.72 -6.31
N SER A 58 13.91 -2.75 -7.09
CA SER A 58 13.90 -2.27 -8.48
C SER A 58 12.47 -1.97 -8.94
N GLU A 59 12.36 -1.33 -10.09
CA GLU A 59 11.10 -1.15 -10.79
C GLU A 59 10.45 -2.49 -11.13
N ASP A 60 11.25 -3.48 -11.57
CA ASP A 60 10.73 -4.81 -11.90
C ASP A 60 10.11 -5.48 -10.68
N ALA A 61 10.71 -5.32 -9.50
CA ALA A 61 10.18 -5.86 -8.25
C ALA A 61 8.83 -5.21 -7.89
N PHE A 62 8.69 -3.91 -8.12
CA PHE A 62 7.41 -3.22 -7.91
C PHE A 62 6.36 -3.70 -8.90
N GLN A 63 6.71 -3.86 -10.17
CA GLN A 63 5.75 -4.38 -11.15
C GLN A 63 5.35 -5.83 -10.84
N ALA A 64 6.28 -6.64 -10.35
CA ALA A 64 5.97 -7.99 -9.88
C ALA A 64 5.00 -7.96 -8.70
N HIS A 65 5.18 -7.05 -7.74
CA HIS A 65 4.26 -6.84 -6.63
C HIS A 65 2.83 -6.58 -7.12
N ARG A 66 2.66 -5.75 -8.12
CA ARG A 66 1.34 -5.41 -8.68
C ARG A 66 0.66 -6.57 -9.39
N ARG A 67 1.40 -7.60 -9.74
CA ARG A 67 0.87 -8.81 -10.39
C ARG A 67 0.65 -9.97 -9.41
N THR A 68 0.91 -9.76 -8.12
CA THR A 68 0.71 -10.82 -7.14
C THR A 68 -0.78 -11.10 -6.92
N PRO A 69 -1.14 -12.36 -6.56
CA PRO A 69 -2.53 -12.67 -6.21
C PRO A 69 -3.05 -11.84 -5.04
N HIS A 70 -2.23 -11.57 -4.03
CA HIS A 70 -2.68 -10.78 -2.86
C HIS A 70 -2.92 -9.31 -3.22
N PHE A 71 -2.13 -8.71 -4.12
CA PHE A 71 -2.42 -7.35 -4.57
C PHE A 71 -3.76 -7.29 -5.29
N GLU A 72 -3.98 -8.19 -6.25
CA GLU A 72 -5.22 -8.25 -7.01
C GLU A 72 -6.42 -8.52 -6.09
N ASP A 73 -6.34 -9.52 -5.23
CA ASP A 73 -7.45 -9.92 -4.37
C ASP A 73 -7.73 -8.92 -3.26
N ILE A 74 -6.70 -8.51 -2.51
CA ILE A 74 -6.89 -7.65 -1.34
C ILE A 74 -7.03 -6.19 -1.75
N ILE A 75 -6.10 -5.67 -2.53
CA ILE A 75 -6.10 -4.24 -2.86
C ILE A 75 -7.15 -3.93 -3.92
N GLU A 76 -7.06 -4.55 -5.10
CA GLU A 76 -7.92 -4.15 -6.21
C GLU A 76 -9.37 -4.55 -6.01
N GLN A 77 -9.63 -5.75 -5.51
CA GLN A 77 -11.00 -6.27 -5.39
C GLN A 77 -11.69 -5.89 -4.08
N GLN A 78 -10.96 -5.75 -2.97
CA GLN A 78 -11.58 -5.51 -1.67
C GLN A 78 -11.35 -4.11 -1.10
N VAL A 79 -10.16 -3.53 -1.24
CA VAL A 79 -9.85 -2.21 -0.69
C VAL A 79 -10.33 -1.10 -1.62
N VAL A 80 -9.95 -1.13 -2.89
CA VAL A 80 -10.24 -0.05 -3.84
C VAL A 80 -11.73 0.30 -3.90
N PRO A 81 -12.67 -0.66 -3.93
CA PRO A 81 -14.10 -0.32 -3.93
C PRO A 81 -14.58 0.46 -2.71
N LEU A 82 -13.83 0.43 -1.61
CA LEU A 82 -14.16 1.14 -0.38
C LEU A 82 -13.47 2.49 -0.24
N LEU A 83 -12.76 2.95 -1.27
CA LEU A 83 -11.99 4.20 -1.22
C LEU A 83 -12.76 5.35 -1.85
N ASP A 84 -12.73 6.51 -1.18
CA ASP A 84 -13.14 7.80 -1.75
C ASP A 84 -12.02 8.40 -2.59
N GLU A 85 -10.76 8.20 -2.16
CA GLU A 85 -9.58 8.72 -2.85
C GLU A 85 -8.46 7.68 -2.84
N ARG A 86 -7.68 7.65 -3.92
CA ARG A 86 -6.49 6.83 -4.04
C ARG A 86 -5.43 7.62 -4.80
N ALA A 87 -4.29 7.84 -4.14
CA ALA A 87 -3.15 8.51 -4.77
C ALA A 87 -1.89 7.75 -4.42
N TRP A 88 -0.91 7.74 -5.32
CA TRP A 88 0.40 7.18 -5.03
C TRP A 88 1.47 7.92 -5.81
N THR A 89 2.66 8.01 -5.21
CA THR A 89 3.81 8.71 -5.74
C THR A 89 5.00 7.77 -5.73
N ARG A 90 5.74 7.76 -6.83
CA ARG A 90 6.96 6.99 -6.96
C ARG A 90 8.13 7.94 -6.74
N VAL A 91 9.03 7.58 -5.85
CA VAL A 91 10.20 8.40 -5.51
C VAL A 91 11.44 7.55 -5.43
N GLU A 92 12.58 8.18 -5.53
CA GLU A 92 13.88 7.56 -5.29
C GLU A 92 14.68 8.43 -4.33
N PRO A 93 15.62 7.84 -3.58
CA PRO A 93 16.45 8.63 -2.67
C PRO A 93 17.21 9.72 -3.41
N LEU A 94 17.21 10.92 -2.86
CA LEU A 94 18.03 12.00 -3.38
C LEU A 94 19.43 11.84 -2.80
N PRO A 95 20.47 11.77 -3.63
CA PRO A 95 21.85 11.70 -3.11
C PRO A 95 22.16 12.94 -2.26
N THR A 96 22.66 12.72 -1.07
CA THR A 96 22.95 13.79 -0.11
C THR A 96 24.35 13.66 0.48
#